data_a01f64fb402b68e2130223d15c324769
#
_entry.id   a01f64fb402b68e2130223d15c324769
#
_cell.length_a   1.000
_cell.length_b   1.000
_cell.length_c   1.000
_cell.angle_alpha   90.00
_cell.angle_beta   90.00
_cell.angle_gamma   90.00
#
_symmetry.space_group_name_H-M   'P 1'
#
loop_
_entity.id
_entity.type
_entity.pdbx_description
1 polymer ?
#
loop_
_entity_poly.entity_id
_entity_poly.type
_entity_poly.pdbx_seq_one_letter_code
_entity_poly.pdbx_strand_id
1 'polypeptide(L)'
;MQSIKQGTELYLLVDGGKSKTEAVIVDSNGSEIAKSRGPGLEIIGSVNGYERVVNSLRTTFDQLPQTARFAGVAFGLNGAQAPSESADLAAKAISSLVKADRFTIASDVVMNYLGALGNQPGVVVAAGTGAVVMAISRQGVPYRIDGDGPLFADRGSGHDIGRQGLKIAAMVDDGLPGSTALHKAMIDRFGTLVNTANSVYGAANPIEVVASFSKSVAEAAKEGDEMSIEILRCAAHDLAMNVQAAALRSKLAGAPFSYSTAGGLFNIGPLLEKTFHEFVAQLLPEAQYQQPLGGAIAGAKIMALNNAPGLEQVTTRIGAN
;
A
#
# COMPACT_ATOMS: atom_id res chain seq x y z
N MET A 1 0.91 30.01 -9.61
CA MET A 1 0.48 29.79 -8.21
C MET A 1 -0.81 30.59 -8.01
N GLN A 2 -1.94 29.92 -7.85
CA GLN A 2 -3.17 30.60 -7.45
C GLN A 2 -2.99 31.08 -6.00
N SER A 3 -3.23 32.35 -5.74
CA SER A 3 -3.16 32.90 -4.39
C SER A 3 -4.28 32.27 -3.54
N ILE A 4 -3.91 31.60 -2.46
CA ILE A 4 -4.87 31.06 -1.48
C ILE A 4 -5.68 32.25 -0.94
N LYS A 5 -7.00 32.21 -1.10
CA LYS A 5 -7.86 33.27 -0.57
C LYS A 5 -7.78 33.29 0.96
N GLN A 6 -7.62 34.48 1.53
CA GLN A 6 -7.56 34.67 2.97
C GLN A 6 -8.85 34.13 3.62
N GLY A 7 -8.74 33.24 4.62
CA GLY A 7 -9.89 32.61 5.29
C GLY A 7 -10.31 31.24 4.73
N THR A 8 -9.63 30.70 3.71
CA THR A 8 -9.92 29.35 3.23
C THR A 8 -9.40 28.31 4.23
N GLU A 9 -10.29 27.43 4.72
CA GLU A 9 -9.87 26.25 5.49
C GLU A 9 -9.09 25.28 4.59
N LEU A 10 -7.90 24.91 5.03
CA LEU A 10 -7.01 24.01 4.32
C LEU A 10 -6.83 22.70 5.10
N TYR A 11 -6.72 21.62 4.35
CA TYR A 11 -6.48 20.28 4.87
C TYR A 11 -5.22 19.70 4.22
N LEU A 12 -4.40 19.00 5.01
CA LEU A 12 -3.24 18.28 4.53
C LEU A 12 -3.53 16.78 4.51
N LEU A 13 -3.41 16.19 3.33
CA LEU A 13 -3.59 14.77 3.06
C LEU A 13 -2.24 14.15 2.80
N VAL A 14 -1.89 13.07 3.52
CA VAL A 14 -0.58 12.43 3.37
C VAL A 14 -0.75 10.94 3.22
N ASP A 15 -0.22 10.40 2.12
CA ASP A 15 -0.06 8.96 1.86
C ASP A 15 1.42 8.60 1.99
N GLY A 16 1.77 7.98 3.11
CA GLY A 16 3.13 7.56 3.45
C GLY A 16 3.36 6.07 3.18
N GLY A 17 3.58 5.72 1.91
CA GLY A 17 3.91 4.36 1.50
C GLY A 17 5.39 4.00 1.66
N LYS A 18 5.73 2.72 1.48
CA LYS A 18 7.12 2.21 1.58
C LYS A 18 8.06 2.82 0.52
N SER A 19 7.57 3.05 -0.70
CA SER A 19 8.40 3.49 -1.83
C SER A 19 8.34 4.99 -2.11
N LYS A 20 7.29 5.65 -1.65
CA LYS A 20 7.10 7.11 -1.86
C LYS A 20 6.15 7.67 -0.81
N THR A 21 6.29 8.95 -0.54
CA THR A 21 5.31 9.77 0.19
C THR A 21 4.66 10.75 -0.77
N GLU A 22 3.34 10.88 -0.69
CA GLU A 22 2.58 11.88 -1.41
C GLU A 22 1.85 12.78 -0.42
N ALA A 23 1.97 14.09 -0.58
CA ALA A 23 1.27 15.06 0.25
C ALA A 23 0.49 16.04 -0.62
N VAL A 24 -0.77 16.29 -0.26
CA VAL A 24 -1.70 17.13 -1.01
C VAL A 24 -2.38 18.11 -0.06
N ILE A 25 -2.37 19.39 -0.39
CA ILE A 25 -3.18 20.41 0.28
C ILE A 25 -4.48 20.56 -0.52
N VAL A 26 -5.61 20.45 0.19
CA VAL A 26 -6.94 20.69 -0.38
C VAL A 26 -7.71 21.76 0.41
N ASP A 27 -8.69 22.39 -0.23
CA ASP A 27 -9.67 23.27 0.44
C ASP A 27 -10.81 22.47 1.08
N SER A 28 -11.74 23.14 1.74
CA SER A 28 -12.93 22.56 2.36
C SER A 28 -13.89 21.86 1.37
N ASN A 29 -13.79 22.16 0.07
CA ASN A 29 -14.53 21.46 -0.98
C ASN A 29 -13.77 20.23 -1.50
N GLY A 30 -12.53 20.01 -1.01
CA GLY A 30 -11.64 18.94 -1.45
C GLY A 30 -10.97 19.21 -2.80
N SER A 31 -10.91 20.47 -3.24
CA SER A 31 -10.17 20.86 -4.45
C SER A 31 -8.68 20.95 -4.14
N GLU A 32 -7.86 20.36 -5.01
CA GLU A 32 -6.40 20.36 -4.87
C GLU A 32 -5.82 21.78 -5.03
N ILE A 33 -5.06 22.22 -4.04
CA ILE A 33 -4.36 23.52 -4.04
C ILE A 33 -2.88 23.33 -4.37
N ALA A 34 -2.25 22.32 -3.77
CA ALA A 34 -0.85 22.01 -3.99
C ALA A 34 -0.58 20.53 -3.73
N LYS A 35 0.47 20.03 -4.35
CA LYS A 35 0.89 18.63 -4.25
C LYS A 35 2.40 18.54 -4.24
N SER A 36 2.92 17.59 -3.44
CA SER A 36 4.35 17.25 -3.43
C SER A 36 4.54 15.74 -3.34
N ARG A 37 5.75 15.30 -3.68
CA ARG A 37 6.20 13.92 -3.56
C ARG A 37 7.58 13.87 -2.95
N GLY A 38 7.81 12.88 -2.12
CA GLY A 38 9.07 12.65 -1.43
C GLY A 38 9.40 11.18 -1.27
N PRO A 39 10.51 10.90 -0.55
CA PRO A 39 10.94 9.54 -0.26
C PRO A 39 9.86 8.73 0.45
N GLY A 40 9.92 7.39 0.32
CA GLY A 40 9.08 6.48 1.09
C GLY A 40 9.33 6.58 2.59
N LEU A 41 8.37 6.10 3.36
CA LEU A 41 8.45 6.06 4.81
C LEU A 41 8.81 4.66 5.29
N GLU A 42 9.79 4.59 6.16
CA GLU A 42 10.16 3.37 6.85
C GLU A 42 9.19 3.05 8.00
N ILE A 43 9.32 1.85 8.57
CA ILE A 43 8.57 1.48 9.77
C ILE A 43 9.01 2.39 10.91
N ILE A 44 8.11 3.23 11.40
CA ILE A 44 8.42 4.30 12.36
C ILE A 44 8.98 3.76 13.69
N GLY A 45 8.57 2.56 14.12
CA GLY A 45 9.07 1.88 15.30
C GLY A 45 10.39 1.14 15.12
N SER A 46 11.01 1.17 13.92
CA SER A 46 12.31 0.56 13.70
C SER A 46 13.44 1.40 14.29
N VAL A 47 14.66 0.83 14.38
CA VAL A 47 15.84 1.56 14.87
C VAL A 47 16.04 2.83 14.05
N ASN A 48 16.06 4.00 14.70
CA ASN A 48 16.09 5.34 14.10
C ASN A 48 14.93 5.61 13.10
N GLY A 49 13.85 4.82 13.15
CA GLY A 49 12.72 4.95 12.23
C GLY A 49 11.99 6.28 12.37
N TYR A 50 11.84 6.78 13.60
CA TYR A 50 11.20 8.05 13.87
C TYR A 50 11.91 9.23 13.16
N GLU A 51 13.23 9.35 13.33
CA GLU A 51 14.03 10.43 12.71
C GLU A 51 14.00 10.34 11.19
N ARG A 52 14.07 9.12 10.63
CA ARG A 52 13.98 8.92 9.18
C ARG A 52 12.62 9.30 8.62
N VAL A 53 11.54 8.93 9.30
CA VAL A 53 10.18 9.34 8.93
C VAL A 53 10.03 10.86 8.98
N VAL A 54 10.48 11.51 10.05
CA VAL A 54 10.44 12.98 10.17
C VAL A 54 11.21 13.66 9.04
N ASN A 55 12.40 13.16 8.69
CA ASN A 55 13.21 13.72 7.61
C ASN A 55 12.56 13.54 6.23
N SER A 56 11.99 12.36 5.96
CA SER A 56 11.27 12.11 4.70
C SER A 56 10.02 12.98 4.58
N LEU A 57 9.24 13.14 5.66
CA LEU A 57 8.08 14.03 5.70
C LEU A 57 8.51 15.49 5.48
N ARG A 58 9.57 15.95 6.15
CA ARG A 58 10.10 17.30 5.97
C ARG A 58 10.49 17.57 4.51
N THR A 59 11.26 16.68 3.90
CA THR A 59 11.64 16.76 2.49
C THR A 59 10.42 16.86 1.57
N THR A 60 9.32 16.18 1.92
CA THR A 60 8.07 16.21 1.18
C THR A 60 7.34 17.55 1.39
N PHE A 61 7.24 18.01 2.64
CA PHE A 61 6.47 19.22 2.99
C PHE A 61 7.16 20.52 2.61
N ASP A 62 8.50 20.56 2.57
CA ASP A 62 9.27 21.73 2.14
C ASP A 62 8.99 22.13 0.67
N GLN A 63 8.41 21.23 -0.12
CA GLN A 63 7.97 21.49 -1.49
C GLN A 63 6.55 22.09 -1.57
N LEU A 64 5.80 22.11 -0.45
CA LEU A 64 4.46 22.68 -0.38
C LEU A 64 4.49 24.16 -0.02
N PRO A 65 3.45 24.94 -0.38
CA PRO A 65 3.28 26.29 0.11
C PRO A 65 3.23 26.34 1.63
N GLN A 66 3.93 27.32 2.21
CA GLN A 66 3.90 27.56 3.65
C GLN A 66 2.46 27.85 4.12
N THR A 67 2.01 27.05 5.08
CA THR A 67 0.65 27.17 5.65
C THR A 67 0.77 27.31 7.16
N ALA A 68 0.21 28.39 7.69
CA ALA A 68 0.32 28.70 9.13
C ALA A 68 -0.37 27.65 10.00
N ARG A 69 -1.52 27.13 9.56
CA ARG A 69 -2.31 26.10 10.26
C ARG A 69 -3.30 25.44 9.29
N PHE A 70 -3.49 24.14 9.45
CA PHE A 70 -4.51 23.36 8.75
C PHE A 70 -5.74 23.16 9.64
N ALA A 71 -6.94 23.11 9.06
CA ALA A 71 -8.17 22.71 9.75
C ALA A 71 -8.14 21.21 10.09
N GLY A 72 -7.44 20.40 9.30
CA GLY A 72 -7.25 18.99 9.56
C GLY A 72 -6.10 18.39 8.76
N VAL A 73 -5.51 17.34 9.34
CA VAL A 73 -4.49 16.50 8.69
C VAL A 73 -4.98 15.05 8.71
N ALA A 74 -4.98 14.40 7.56
CA ALA A 74 -5.15 12.95 7.45
C ALA A 74 -3.84 12.33 6.99
N PHE A 75 -3.28 11.45 7.81
CA PHE A 75 -1.99 10.83 7.59
C PHE A 75 -2.12 9.31 7.56
N GLY A 76 -1.95 8.72 6.36
CA GLY A 76 -1.78 7.29 6.14
C GLY A 76 -0.32 6.91 6.21
N LEU A 77 0.04 6.01 7.12
CA LEU A 77 1.43 5.55 7.29
C LEU A 77 1.49 4.03 7.24
N ASN A 78 2.38 3.52 6.38
CA ASN A 78 2.70 2.12 6.36
C ASN A 78 3.15 1.63 7.75
N GLY A 79 2.52 0.54 8.24
CA GLY A 79 2.83 -0.06 9.53
C GLY A 79 2.26 0.67 10.76
N ALA A 80 1.60 1.81 10.62
CA ALA A 80 0.89 2.47 11.73
C ALA A 80 -0.50 1.87 11.89
N GLN A 81 -0.59 0.74 12.58
CA GLN A 81 -1.88 0.18 12.98
C GLN A 81 -2.40 0.95 14.19
N ALA A 82 -3.47 1.70 14.01
CA ALA A 82 -4.08 2.43 15.12
C ALA A 82 -5.15 1.56 15.83
N PRO A 83 -5.31 1.67 17.16
CA PRO A 83 -4.41 2.38 18.08
C PRO A 83 -3.13 1.58 18.37
N SER A 84 -1.98 2.21 18.36
CA SER A 84 -0.70 1.59 18.70
C SER A 84 0.40 2.63 18.97
N GLU A 85 1.49 2.21 19.57
CA GLU A 85 2.67 3.05 19.77
C GLU A 85 3.19 3.63 18.44
N SER A 86 3.15 2.86 17.36
CA SER A 86 3.53 3.35 16.03
C SER A 86 2.62 4.47 15.53
N ALA A 87 1.32 4.40 15.81
CA ALA A 87 0.39 5.48 15.47
C ALA A 87 0.63 6.74 16.32
N ASP A 88 0.96 6.59 17.59
CA ASP A 88 1.31 7.71 18.48
C ASP A 88 2.62 8.38 18.02
N LEU A 89 3.63 7.60 17.66
CA LEU A 89 4.88 8.11 17.07
C LEU A 89 4.61 8.83 15.75
N ALA A 90 3.74 8.30 14.89
CA ALA A 90 3.35 8.96 13.64
C ALA A 90 2.65 10.30 13.89
N ALA A 91 1.75 10.35 14.85
CA ALA A 91 1.09 11.57 15.27
C ALA A 91 2.09 12.61 15.80
N LYS A 92 3.05 12.20 16.63
CA LYS A 92 4.14 13.05 17.11
C LYS A 92 5.01 13.54 15.95
N ALA A 93 5.37 12.69 15.02
CA ALA A 93 6.18 13.06 13.86
C ALA A 93 5.50 14.15 13.02
N ILE A 94 4.24 13.95 12.62
CA ILE A 94 3.54 14.90 11.78
C ILE A 94 3.23 16.22 12.51
N SER A 95 2.83 16.17 13.78
CA SER A 95 2.54 17.35 14.58
C SER A 95 3.79 18.19 14.92
N SER A 96 4.99 17.61 14.83
CA SER A 96 6.25 18.35 14.95
C SER A 96 6.59 19.19 13.72
N LEU A 97 5.97 18.89 12.56
CA LEU A 97 6.26 19.53 11.27
C LEU A 97 5.18 20.53 10.84
N VAL A 98 3.91 20.28 11.20
CA VAL A 98 2.78 21.12 10.81
C VAL A 98 1.85 21.39 11.98
N LYS A 99 1.15 22.53 11.92
CA LYS A 99 0.10 22.88 12.89
C LYS A 99 -1.27 22.60 12.30
N ALA A 100 -2.14 21.95 13.08
CA ALA A 100 -3.52 21.69 12.66
C ALA A 100 -4.48 21.70 13.85
N ASP A 101 -5.79 21.86 13.58
CA ASP A 101 -6.84 21.77 14.61
C ASP A 101 -7.11 20.31 15.00
N ARG A 102 -6.92 19.38 14.05
CA ARG A 102 -7.04 17.94 14.27
C ARG A 102 -6.08 17.15 13.41
N PHE A 103 -5.63 16.03 13.96
CA PHE A 103 -4.86 15.03 13.23
C PHE A 103 -5.61 13.70 13.26
N THR A 104 -5.69 13.03 12.13
CA THR A 104 -6.22 11.67 12.01
C THR A 104 -5.14 10.80 11.38
N ILE A 105 -4.66 9.84 12.14
CA ILE A 105 -3.62 8.91 11.74
C ILE A 105 -4.26 7.54 11.51
N ALA A 106 -3.92 6.90 10.42
CA ALA A 106 -4.33 5.54 10.12
C ALA A 106 -3.21 4.79 9.39
N SER A 107 -3.37 3.49 9.22
CA SER A 107 -2.51 2.76 8.28
C SER A 107 -2.86 3.10 6.83
N ASP A 108 -1.90 2.93 5.93
CA ASP A 108 -2.06 3.11 4.50
C ASP A 108 -3.21 2.25 3.91
N VAL A 109 -3.44 1.06 4.46
CA VAL A 109 -4.56 0.19 4.01
C VAL A 109 -5.92 0.81 4.28
N VAL A 110 -6.09 1.56 5.38
CA VAL A 110 -7.35 2.27 5.68
C VAL A 110 -7.60 3.36 4.63
N MET A 111 -6.54 4.10 4.26
CA MET A 111 -6.63 5.10 3.19
C MET A 111 -6.96 4.47 1.84
N ASN A 112 -6.32 3.35 1.50
CA ASN A 112 -6.60 2.61 0.29
C ASN A 112 -8.05 2.07 0.27
N TYR A 113 -8.54 1.57 1.41
CA TYR A 113 -9.91 1.10 1.54
C TYR A 113 -10.92 2.24 1.26
N LEU A 114 -10.76 3.34 1.96
CA LEU A 114 -11.63 4.52 1.79
C LEU A 114 -11.56 5.09 0.37
N GLY A 115 -10.38 5.09 -0.23
CA GLY A 115 -10.18 5.51 -1.62
C GLY A 115 -10.90 4.61 -2.62
N ALA A 116 -10.87 3.30 -2.40
CA ALA A 116 -11.41 2.32 -3.33
C ALA A 116 -12.95 2.15 -3.20
N LEU A 117 -13.46 2.01 -1.98
CA LEU A 117 -14.88 1.71 -1.73
C LEU A 117 -15.62 2.82 -0.95
N GLY A 118 -14.95 3.94 -0.63
CA GLY A 118 -15.51 4.88 0.33
C GLY A 118 -15.64 4.23 1.71
N ASN A 119 -16.63 4.64 2.48
CA ASN A 119 -16.91 4.03 3.79
C ASN A 119 -18.06 2.99 3.70
N GLN A 120 -18.12 2.22 2.60
CA GLN A 120 -19.12 1.19 2.37
C GLN A 120 -18.59 -0.18 2.82
N PRO A 121 -19.46 -1.11 3.28
CA PRO A 121 -19.07 -2.50 3.55
C PRO A 121 -18.49 -3.17 2.30
N GLY A 122 -17.42 -3.94 2.47
CA GLY A 122 -16.75 -4.63 1.37
C GLY A 122 -15.36 -5.12 1.73
N VAL A 123 -14.58 -5.48 0.72
CA VAL A 123 -13.19 -5.95 0.85
C VAL A 123 -12.28 -5.20 -0.12
N VAL A 124 -11.13 -4.73 0.34
CA VAL A 124 -10.10 -4.13 -0.52
C VAL A 124 -8.78 -4.85 -0.34
N VAL A 125 -8.19 -5.26 -1.46
CA VAL A 125 -6.83 -5.80 -1.54
C VAL A 125 -5.89 -4.68 -1.92
N ALA A 126 -5.01 -4.28 -1.03
CA ALA A 126 -3.93 -3.34 -1.32
C ALA A 126 -2.63 -4.13 -1.56
N ALA A 127 -2.18 -4.19 -2.81
CA ALA A 127 -1.00 -4.94 -3.21
C ALA A 127 -0.01 -4.07 -4.00
N GLY A 128 1.24 -4.10 -3.55
CA GLY A 128 2.38 -3.40 -4.12
C GLY A 128 3.66 -4.15 -3.78
N THR A 129 4.63 -3.49 -3.16
CA THR A 129 5.82 -4.13 -2.59
C THR A 129 5.44 -5.18 -1.54
N GLY A 130 4.49 -4.87 -0.65
CA GLY A 130 3.80 -5.80 0.24
C GLY A 130 2.36 -6.04 -0.21
N ALA A 131 1.60 -6.84 0.55
CA ALA A 131 0.17 -7.08 0.33
C ALA A 131 -0.58 -7.13 1.65
N VAL A 132 -1.76 -6.50 1.69
CA VAL A 132 -2.65 -6.49 2.84
C VAL A 132 -4.10 -6.41 2.37
N VAL A 133 -5.01 -7.06 3.08
CA VAL A 133 -6.43 -6.99 2.79
C VAL A 133 -7.17 -6.37 3.96
N MET A 134 -8.06 -5.46 3.67
CA MET A 134 -8.98 -4.87 4.64
C MET A 134 -10.41 -5.13 4.24
N ALA A 135 -11.23 -5.53 5.20
CA ALA A 135 -12.68 -5.60 5.06
C ALA A 135 -13.38 -4.71 6.08
N ILE A 136 -14.51 -4.14 5.70
CA ILE A 136 -15.45 -3.51 6.62
C ILE A 136 -16.75 -4.30 6.55
N SER A 137 -17.20 -4.81 7.71
CA SER A 137 -18.47 -5.55 7.81
C SER A 137 -19.68 -4.65 7.59
N ARG A 138 -20.88 -5.25 7.42
CA ARG A 138 -22.15 -4.49 7.34
C ARG A 138 -22.46 -3.67 8.59
N GLN A 139 -21.83 -3.99 9.72
CA GLN A 139 -21.94 -3.26 10.99
C GLN A 139 -20.84 -2.18 11.15
N GLY A 140 -20.01 -1.94 10.10
CA GLY A 140 -18.92 -0.96 10.14
C GLY A 140 -17.67 -1.43 10.88
N VAL A 141 -17.56 -2.74 11.24
CA VAL A 141 -16.40 -3.26 11.94
C VAL A 141 -15.27 -3.57 10.95
N PRO A 142 -14.07 -3.01 11.14
CA PRO A 142 -12.93 -3.29 10.28
C PRO A 142 -12.23 -4.60 10.63
N TYR A 143 -11.73 -5.29 9.61
CA TYR A 143 -10.93 -6.51 9.70
C TYR A 143 -9.71 -6.38 8.78
N ARG A 144 -8.54 -6.74 9.30
CA ARG A 144 -7.30 -6.80 8.53
C ARG A 144 -6.83 -8.24 8.39
N ILE A 145 -6.39 -8.61 7.21
CA ILE A 145 -5.83 -9.90 6.86
C ILE A 145 -4.48 -9.67 6.19
N ASP A 146 -3.46 -10.40 6.62
CA ASP A 146 -2.10 -10.31 6.09
C ASP A 146 -1.44 -8.94 6.32
N GLY A 147 -0.33 -8.65 5.62
CA GLY A 147 0.35 -7.36 5.67
C GLY A 147 1.34 -7.20 6.83
N ASP A 148 1.75 -8.29 7.47
CA ASP A 148 2.66 -8.27 8.63
C ASP A 148 4.14 -8.37 8.23
N GLY A 149 4.42 -8.19 6.94
CA GLY A 149 5.76 -8.08 6.40
C GLY A 149 6.25 -9.33 5.64
N PRO A 150 7.27 -9.16 4.79
CA PRO A 150 7.64 -10.15 3.77
C PRO A 150 8.37 -11.39 4.31
N LEU A 151 8.75 -11.43 5.60
CA LEU A 151 9.43 -12.59 6.17
C LEU A 151 8.47 -13.77 6.41
N PHE A 152 7.19 -13.50 6.74
CA PHE A 152 6.21 -14.53 7.09
C PHE A 152 4.78 -14.21 6.65
N ALA A 153 4.59 -13.06 5.99
CA ALA A 153 3.31 -12.56 5.49
C ALA A 153 3.50 -11.90 4.11
N ASP A 154 2.63 -10.94 3.74
CA ASP A 154 2.64 -10.26 2.44
C ASP A 154 2.49 -11.24 1.26
N ARG A 155 1.67 -12.28 1.41
CA ARG A 155 1.46 -13.34 0.40
C ARG A 155 0.94 -12.77 -0.91
N GLY A 156 1.54 -13.22 -2.03
CA GLY A 156 1.19 -12.77 -3.37
C GLY A 156 1.62 -11.34 -3.69
N SER A 157 2.41 -10.69 -2.83
CA SER A 157 2.95 -9.35 -3.05
C SER A 157 4.02 -9.29 -4.13
N GLY A 158 4.40 -8.07 -4.54
CA GLY A 158 5.52 -7.86 -5.45
C GLY A 158 6.83 -8.42 -4.90
N HIS A 159 7.06 -8.32 -3.58
CA HIS A 159 8.22 -8.94 -2.94
C HIS A 159 8.17 -10.47 -3.02
N ASP A 160 7.02 -11.09 -2.77
CA ASP A 160 6.89 -12.54 -2.83
C ASP A 160 7.11 -13.06 -4.26
N ILE A 161 6.49 -12.43 -5.26
CA ILE A 161 6.70 -12.72 -6.69
C ILE A 161 8.18 -12.55 -7.06
N GLY A 162 8.79 -11.41 -6.70
CA GLY A 162 10.19 -11.12 -7.03
C GLY A 162 11.16 -12.09 -6.37
N ARG A 163 10.92 -12.45 -5.10
CA ARG A 163 11.71 -13.43 -4.35
C ARG A 163 11.65 -14.81 -5.00
N GLN A 164 10.47 -15.27 -5.40
CA GLN A 164 10.30 -16.54 -6.09
C GLN A 164 11.00 -16.52 -7.46
N GLY A 165 10.87 -15.42 -8.21
CA GLY A 165 11.54 -15.24 -9.50
C GLY A 165 13.06 -15.27 -9.37
N LEU A 166 13.65 -14.52 -8.42
CA LEU A 166 15.08 -14.54 -8.16
C LEU A 166 15.60 -15.91 -7.71
N LYS A 167 14.83 -16.62 -6.87
CA LYS A 167 15.17 -18.00 -6.45
C LYS A 167 15.25 -18.94 -7.65
N ILE A 168 14.25 -18.91 -8.54
CA ILE A 168 14.21 -19.77 -9.73
C ILE A 168 15.32 -19.38 -10.73
N ALA A 169 15.61 -18.08 -10.88
CA ALA A 169 16.72 -17.60 -11.69
C ALA A 169 18.07 -18.11 -11.17
N ALA A 170 18.32 -18.05 -9.87
CA ALA A 170 19.57 -18.52 -9.25
C ALA A 170 19.78 -20.03 -9.40
N MET A 171 18.71 -20.84 -9.45
CA MET A 171 18.83 -22.30 -9.65
C MET A 171 19.54 -22.66 -10.95
N VAL A 172 19.49 -21.81 -11.99
CA VAL A 172 20.18 -22.04 -13.26
C VAL A 172 21.69 -21.96 -13.09
N ASP A 173 22.21 -21.04 -12.28
CA ASP A 173 23.65 -20.96 -11.96
C ASP A 173 24.14 -22.20 -11.20
N ASP A 174 23.27 -22.79 -10.37
CA ASP A 174 23.56 -24.01 -9.61
C ASP A 174 23.42 -25.30 -10.47
N GLY A 175 23.05 -25.19 -11.76
CA GLY A 175 22.81 -26.34 -12.64
C GLY A 175 21.51 -27.10 -12.33
N LEU A 176 20.60 -26.49 -11.58
CA LEU A 176 19.29 -27.05 -11.24
C LEU A 176 18.23 -26.61 -12.28
N PRO A 177 17.10 -27.36 -12.40
CA PRO A 177 15.98 -26.93 -13.23
C PRO A 177 15.47 -25.56 -12.78
N GLY A 178 15.52 -24.58 -13.66
CA GLY A 178 15.11 -23.19 -13.42
C GLY A 178 14.61 -22.55 -14.72
N SER A 179 14.25 -21.26 -14.65
CA SER A 179 13.86 -20.48 -15.82
C SER A 179 15.07 -19.77 -16.42
N THR A 180 15.39 -20.07 -17.66
CA THR A 180 16.44 -19.37 -18.41
C THR A 180 16.04 -17.93 -18.74
N ALA A 181 14.74 -17.64 -18.90
CA ALA A 181 14.22 -16.28 -19.09
C ALA A 181 14.44 -15.42 -17.84
N LEU A 182 14.11 -15.96 -16.65
CA LEU A 182 14.34 -15.27 -15.38
C LEU A 182 15.83 -15.13 -15.07
N HIS A 183 16.64 -16.16 -15.37
CA HIS A 183 18.09 -16.08 -15.21
C HIS A 183 18.67 -14.97 -16.09
N LYS A 184 18.29 -14.92 -17.37
CA LYS A 184 18.70 -13.82 -18.27
C LYS A 184 18.30 -12.47 -17.71
N ALA A 185 17.05 -12.31 -17.25
CA ALA A 185 16.57 -11.06 -16.67
C ALA A 185 17.33 -10.65 -15.40
N MET A 186 17.74 -11.61 -14.56
CA MET A 186 18.56 -11.38 -13.38
C MET A 186 19.95 -10.90 -13.77
N ILE A 187 20.60 -11.58 -14.75
CA ILE A 187 21.95 -11.21 -15.24
C ILE A 187 21.93 -9.84 -15.92
N ASP A 188 20.96 -9.58 -16.79
CA ASP A 188 20.81 -8.29 -17.47
C ASP A 188 20.65 -7.13 -16.48
N ARG A 189 20.00 -7.38 -15.35
CA ARG A 189 19.70 -6.35 -14.37
C ARG A 189 20.76 -6.14 -13.31
N PHE A 190 21.35 -7.21 -12.80
CA PHE A 190 22.24 -7.20 -11.64
C PHE A 190 23.67 -7.65 -11.98
N GLY A 191 23.89 -8.30 -13.11
CA GLY A 191 25.13 -8.97 -13.47
C GLY A 191 25.15 -10.42 -12.97
N THR A 192 26.24 -10.84 -12.36
CA THR A 192 26.38 -12.22 -11.84
C THR A 192 25.47 -12.47 -10.63
N LEU A 193 25.30 -13.74 -10.25
CA LEU A 193 24.57 -14.11 -9.02
C LEU A 193 25.19 -13.44 -7.77
N VAL A 194 26.53 -13.32 -7.70
CA VAL A 194 27.21 -12.60 -6.62
C VAL A 194 26.85 -11.12 -6.62
N ASN A 195 26.79 -10.48 -7.78
CA ASN A 195 26.38 -9.09 -7.90
C ASN A 195 24.90 -8.90 -7.54
N THR A 196 24.06 -9.87 -7.87
CA THR A 196 22.64 -9.87 -7.46
C THR A 196 22.53 -9.90 -5.94
N ALA A 197 23.26 -10.79 -5.28
CA ALA A 197 23.28 -10.87 -3.81
C ALA A 197 23.79 -9.54 -3.20
N ASN A 198 24.89 -8.99 -3.72
CA ASN A 198 25.41 -7.70 -3.25
C ASN A 198 24.42 -6.56 -3.47
N SER A 199 23.71 -6.55 -4.59
CA SER A 199 22.68 -5.52 -4.89
C SER A 199 21.47 -5.62 -3.95
N VAL A 200 21.08 -6.82 -3.56
CA VAL A 200 19.97 -7.05 -2.62
C VAL A 200 20.40 -6.73 -1.19
N TYR A 201 21.45 -7.39 -0.69
CA TYR A 201 21.84 -7.26 0.72
C TYR A 201 22.57 -5.95 1.05
N GLY A 202 23.19 -5.31 0.07
CA GLY A 202 23.82 -4.00 0.22
C GLY A 202 22.87 -2.80 0.03
N ALA A 203 21.63 -3.04 -0.37
CA ALA A 203 20.65 -1.97 -0.58
C ALA A 203 20.17 -1.37 0.73
N ALA A 204 19.86 -0.08 0.73
CA ALA A 204 19.17 0.58 1.84
C ALA A 204 17.76 -0.01 2.08
N ASN A 205 17.11 -0.50 1.03
CA ASN A 205 15.81 -1.18 1.09
C ASN A 205 15.85 -2.49 0.27
N PRO A 206 16.35 -3.60 0.84
CA PRO A 206 16.41 -4.89 0.17
C PRO A 206 15.05 -5.41 -0.31
N ILE A 207 13.99 -5.13 0.47
CA ILE A 207 12.62 -5.56 0.17
C ILE A 207 12.14 -4.96 -1.15
N GLU A 208 12.45 -3.70 -1.40
CA GLU A 208 12.06 -3.01 -2.63
C GLU A 208 12.86 -3.51 -3.85
N VAL A 209 14.16 -3.78 -3.67
CA VAL A 209 15.00 -4.36 -4.72
C VAL A 209 14.43 -5.70 -5.17
N VAL A 210 14.11 -6.60 -4.23
CA VAL A 210 13.49 -7.90 -4.52
C VAL A 210 12.12 -7.72 -5.16
N ALA A 211 11.24 -6.88 -4.59
CA ALA A 211 9.89 -6.64 -5.12
C ALA A 211 9.92 -6.12 -6.56
N SER A 212 10.91 -5.31 -6.89
CA SER A 212 11.05 -4.75 -8.23
C SER A 212 11.31 -5.80 -9.32
N PHE A 213 11.79 -7.00 -8.97
CA PHE A 213 11.99 -8.12 -9.89
C PHE A 213 10.66 -8.77 -10.32
N SER A 214 9.55 -8.50 -9.63
CA SER A 214 8.21 -8.95 -10.04
C SER A 214 7.85 -8.52 -11.46
N LYS A 215 8.36 -7.38 -11.91
CA LYS A 215 8.17 -6.91 -13.31
C LYS A 215 8.86 -7.84 -14.31
N SER A 216 10.08 -8.31 -13.99
CA SER A 216 10.79 -9.28 -14.84
C SER A 216 10.06 -10.62 -14.89
N VAL A 217 9.45 -11.04 -13.77
CA VAL A 217 8.58 -12.24 -13.75
C VAL A 217 7.37 -12.04 -14.66
N ALA A 218 6.72 -10.87 -14.60
CA ALA A 218 5.56 -10.58 -15.44
C ALA A 218 5.90 -10.54 -16.94
N GLU A 219 7.04 -9.97 -17.31
CA GLU A 219 7.51 -9.95 -18.70
C GLU A 219 7.86 -11.37 -19.20
N ALA A 220 8.58 -12.17 -18.40
CA ALA A 220 8.88 -13.55 -18.76
C ALA A 220 7.60 -14.40 -18.91
N ALA A 221 6.62 -14.21 -18.03
CA ALA A 221 5.32 -14.87 -18.13
C ALA A 221 4.56 -14.49 -19.42
N LYS A 222 4.62 -13.21 -19.80
CA LYS A 222 4.04 -12.71 -21.05
C LYS A 222 4.69 -13.33 -22.29
N GLU A 223 5.98 -13.65 -22.23
CA GLU A 223 6.75 -14.33 -23.27
C GLU A 223 6.54 -15.87 -23.25
N GLY A 224 5.75 -16.39 -22.31
CA GLY A 224 5.39 -17.80 -22.24
C GLY A 224 6.27 -18.65 -21.32
N ASP A 225 7.10 -18.04 -20.45
CA ASP A 225 7.88 -18.80 -19.46
C ASP A 225 6.95 -19.43 -18.41
N GLU A 226 6.86 -20.77 -18.43
CA GLU A 226 5.94 -21.55 -17.61
C GLU A 226 6.14 -21.34 -16.11
N MET A 227 7.39 -21.21 -15.66
CA MET A 227 7.70 -20.98 -14.23
C MET A 227 7.22 -19.60 -13.79
N SER A 228 7.37 -18.58 -14.63
CA SER A 228 6.89 -17.24 -14.36
C SER A 228 5.36 -17.16 -14.36
N ILE A 229 4.69 -17.88 -15.27
CA ILE A 229 3.24 -18.03 -15.29
C ILE A 229 2.76 -18.64 -13.97
N GLU A 230 3.41 -19.71 -13.51
CA GLU A 230 3.04 -20.38 -12.26
C GLU A 230 3.27 -19.49 -11.02
N ILE A 231 4.36 -18.72 -10.97
CA ILE A 231 4.59 -17.74 -9.90
C ILE A 231 3.41 -16.74 -9.83
N LEU A 232 3.00 -16.18 -10.97
CA LEU A 232 1.89 -15.22 -11.00
C LEU A 232 0.56 -15.87 -10.64
N ARG A 233 0.34 -17.13 -11.06
CA ARG A 233 -0.85 -17.88 -10.71
C ARG A 233 -0.95 -18.15 -9.21
N CYS A 234 0.15 -18.57 -8.58
CA CYS A 234 0.22 -18.76 -7.12
C CYS A 234 -0.02 -17.45 -6.37
N ALA A 235 0.60 -16.35 -6.81
CA ALA A 235 0.40 -15.03 -6.21
C ALA A 235 -1.07 -14.57 -6.30
N ALA A 236 -1.70 -14.76 -7.46
CA ALA A 236 -3.11 -14.44 -7.66
C ALA A 236 -4.03 -15.28 -6.75
N HIS A 237 -3.73 -16.58 -6.60
CA HIS A 237 -4.44 -17.46 -5.69
C HIS A 237 -4.31 -17.01 -4.24
N ASP A 238 -3.10 -16.70 -3.77
CA ASP A 238 -2.86 -16.26 -2.40
C ASP A 238 -3.59 -14.95 -2.06
N LEU A 239 -3.59 -13.98 -3.00
CA LEU A 239 -4.37 -12.75 -2.86
C LEU A 239 -5.88 -13.05 -2.78
N ALA A 240 -6.40 -13.98 -3.58
CA ALA A 240 -7.82 -14.37 -3.56
C ALA A 240 -8.19 -15.10 -2.25
N MET A 241 -7.31 -15.95 -1.73
CA MET A 241 -7.47 -16.58 -0.42
C MET A 241 -7.53 -15.54 0.72
N ASN A 242 -6.74 -14.48 0.64
CA ASN A 242 -6.80 -13.39 1.60
C ASN A 242 -8.15 -12.63 1.51
N VAL A 243 -8.71 -12.43 0.30
CA VAL A 243 -10.07 -11.88 0.12
C VAL A 243 -11.10 -12.79 0.77
N GLN A 244 -11.01 -14.11 0.55
CA GLN A 244 -11.93 -15.07 1.15
C GLN A 244 -11.86 -15.04 2.68
N ALA A 245 -10.65 -15.03 3.25
CA ALA A 245 -10.47 -14.94 4.69
C ALA A 245 -11.07 -13.65 5.26
N ALA A 246 -10.90 -12.52 4.55
CA ALA A 246 -11.48 -11.24 4.94
C ALA A 246 -13.02 -11.26 4.89
N ALA A 247 -13.60 -11.81 3.82
CA ALA A 247 -15.05 -11.93 3.66
C ALA A 247 -15.69 -12.84 4.73
N LEU A 248 -15.04 -13.95 5.05
CA LEU A 248 -15.50 -14.87 6.11
C LEU A 248 -15.42 -14.21 7.49
N ARG A 249 -14.29 -13.61 7.86
CA ARG A 249 -14.11 -12.96 9.16
C ARG A 249 -15.04 -11.76 9.37
N SER A 250 -15.31 -11.00 8.32
CA SER A 250 -16.21 -9.84 8.35
C SER A 250 -17.69 -10.22 8.18
N LYS A 251 -18.00 -11.50 7.98
CA LYS A 251 -19.37 -12.02 7.72
C LYS A 251 -20.02 -11.36 6.48
N LEU A 252 -19.22 -11.06 5.48
CA LEU A 252 -19.70 -10.60 4.18
C LEU A 252 -20.04 -11.79 3.26
N ALA A 253 -19.29 -12.90 3.38
CA ALA A 253 -19.54 -14.12 2.61
C ALA A 253 -20.96 -14.67 2.83
N GLY A 254 -21.53 -15.30 1.79
CA GLY A 254 -22.88 -15.85 1.78
C GLY A 254 -23.98 -14.86 1.36
N ALA A 255 -23.64 -13.60 1.07
CA ALA A 255 -24.55 -12.61 0.48
C ALA A 255 -23.76 -11.58 -0.34
N PRO A 256 -24.33 -10.98 -1.41
CA PRO A 256 -23.62 -10.08 -2.30
C PRO A 256 -22.85 -8.98 -1.56
N PHE A 257 -21.59 -8.77 -1.93
CA PHE A 257 -20.73 -7.69 -1.41
C PHE A 257 -19.75 -7.22 -2.48
N SER A 258 -19.26 -5.99 -2.33
CA SER A 258 -18.25 -5.42 -3.24
C SER A 258 -16.84 -5.77 -2.78
N TYR A 259 -15.95 -6.10 -3.73
CA TYR A 259 -14.52 -6.08 -3.50
C TYR A 259 -13.81 -5.18 -4.51
N SER A 260 -12.65 -4.64 -4.13
CA SER A 260 -11.85 -3.76 -4.97
C SER A 260 -10.37 -4.01 -4.78
N THR A 261 -9.56 -3.46 -5.67
CA THR A 261 -8.11 -3.55 -5.66
C THR A 261 -7.48 -2.17 -5.47
N ALA A 262 -6.32 -2.12 -4.83
CA ALA A 262 -5.51 -0.92 -4.68
C ALA A 262 -4.02 -1.27 -4.79
N GLY A 263 -3.19 -0.27 -5.08
CA GLY A 263 -1.75 -0.44 -5.22
C GLY A 263 -1.32 -0.79 -6.64
N GLY A 264 0.00 -0.80 -6.86
CA GLY A 264 0.58 -0.90 -8.20
C GLY A 264 0.78 -2.31 -8.72
N LEU A 265 0.56 -3.34 -7.89
CA LEU A 265 0.85 -4.72 -8.29
C LEU A 265 -0.04 -5.20 -9.43
N PHE A 266 -1.32 -4.86 -9.40
CA PHE A 266 -2.27 -5.26 -10.47
C PHE A 266 -1.94 -4.66 -11.83
N ASN A 267 -1.04 -3.68 -11.91
CA ASN A 267 -0.57 -3.08 -13.16
C ASN A 267 0.66 -3.78 -13.77
N ILE A 268 1.20 -4.85 -13.15
CA ILE A 268 2.40 -5.53 -13.69
C ILE A 268 2.08 -6.36 -14.95
N GLY A 269 0.82 -6.74 -15.14
CA GLY A 269 0.38 -7.44 -16.33
C GLY A 269 -1.02 -8.05 -16.17
N PRO A 270 -1.73 -8.27 -17.28
CA PRO A 270 -3.12 -8.74 -17.25
C PRO A 270 -3.26 -10.17 -16.71
N LEU A 271 -2.20 -10.99 -16.75
CA LEU A 271 -2.25 -12.36 -16.27
C LEU A 271 -2.55 -12.42 -14.78
N LEU A 272 -1.83 -11.62 -13.95
CA LEU A 272 -2.06 -11.58 -12.50
C LEU A 272 -3.48 -11.12 -12.18
N GLU A 273 -3.90 -9.99 -12.75
CA GLU A 273 -5.21 -9.39 -12.47
C GLU A 273 -6.36 -10.31 -12.86
N LYS A 274 -6.32 -10.83 -14.10
CA LYS A 274 -7.36 -11.74 -14.62
C LYS A 274 -7.46 -13.00 -13.77
N THR A 275 -6.33 -13.65 -13.50
CA THR A 275 -6.28 -14.89 -12.70
C THR A 275 -6.75 -14.64 -11.25
N PHE A 276 -6.42 -13.49 -10.66
CA PHE A 276 -6.92 -13.10 -9.35
C PHE A 276 -8.44 -13.01 -9.34
N HIS A 277 -9.05 -12.32 -10.31
CA HIS A 277 -10.51 -12.21 -10.40
C HIS A 277 -11.18 -13.56 -10.65
N GLU A 278 -10.57 -14.44 -11.44
CA GLU A 278 -11.05 -15.81 -11.66
C GLU A 278 -11.07 -16.62 -10.36
N PHE A 279 -10.01 -16.55 -9.55
CA PHE A 279 -9.97 -17.23 -8.25
C PHE A 279 -10.97 -16.62 -7.25
N VAL A 280 -11.11 -15.29 -7.20
CA VAL A 280 -12.13 -14.68 -6.34
C VAL A 280 -13.53 -15.16 -6.74
N ALA A 281 -13.85 -15.21 -8.02
CA ALA A 281 -15.16 -15.68 -8.51
C ALA A 281 -15.41 -17.17 -8.19
N GLN A 282 -14.36 -17.99 -8.19
CA GLN A 282 -14.46 -19.40 -7.78
C GLN A 282 -14.67 -19.58 -6.28
N LEU A 283 -13.96 -18.81 -5.46
CA LEU A 283 -13.99 -18.92 -4.00
C LEU A 283 -15.20 -18.22 -3.37
N LEU A 284 -15.69 -17.16 -4.01
CA LEU A 284 -16.73 -16.25 -3.52
C LEU A 284 -17.64 -15.84 -4.69
N PRO A 285 -18.54 -16.70 -5.15
CA PRO A 285 -19.40 -16.41 -6.31
C PRO A 285 -20.28 -15.16 -6.13
N GLU A 286 -20.56 -14.79 -4.88
CA GLU A 286 -21.35 -13.62 -4.51
C GLU A 286 -20.56 -12.29 -4.51
N ALA A 287 -19.22 -12.35 -4.61
CA ALA A 287 -18.37 -11.17 -4.61
C ALA A 287 -18.44 -10.43 -5.96
N GLN A 288 -18.63 -9.12 -5.92
CA GLN A 288 -18.73 -8.29 -7.10
C GLN A 288 -17.54 -7.32 -7.15
N TYR A 289 -16.78 -7.37 -8.24
CA TYR A 289 -15.69 -6.42 -8.44
C TYR A 289 -16.23 -5.02 -8.67
N GLN A 290 -15.71 -4.08 -7.92
CA GLN A 290 -15.95 -2.65 -8.08
C GLN A 290 -14.62 -1.96 -8.40
N GLN A 291 -14.59 -1.24 -9.52
CA GLN A 291 -13.45 -0.37 -9.83
C GLN A 291 -13.23 0.61 -8.68
N PRO A 292 -11.97 0.84 -8.25
CA PRO A 292 -11.69 1.78 -7.18
C PRO A 292 -12.19 3.19 -7.54
N LEU A 293 -12.88 3.84 -6.61
CA LEU A 293 -13.36 5.22 -6.75
C LEU A 293 -12.19 6.22 -6.78
N GLY A 294 -11.06 5.85 -6.18
CA GLY A 294 -9.81 6.61 -6.15
C GLY A 294 -8.73 5.90 -5.35
N GLY A 295 -7.55 6.52 -5.26
CA GLY A 295 -6.41 5.98 -4.49
C GLY A 295 -6.37 6.46 -3.04
N ALA A 296 -5.25 6.20 -2.35
CA ALA A 296 -5.05 6.52 -0.93
C ALA A 296 -5.29 8.00 -0.58
N ILE A 297 -4.91 8.93 -1.43
CA ILE A 297 -5.18 10.38 -1.24
C ILE A 297 -6.70 10.67 -1.25
N ALA A 298 -7.48 9.96 -2.08
CA ALA A 298 -8.95 10.10 -2.04
C ALA A 298 -9.53 9.59 -0.71
N GLY A 299 -8.96 8.50 -0.17
CA GLY A 299 -9.31 8.00 1.16
C GLY A 299 -8.90 8.97 2.28
N ALA A 300 -7.70 9.53 2.21
CA ALA A 300 -7.24 10.56 3.14
C ALA A 300 -8.18 11.80 3.12
N LYS A 301 -8.68 12.17 1.94
CA LYS A 301 -9.65 13.26 1.77
C LYS A 301 -10.98 12.94 2.47
N ILE A 302 -11.52 11.73 2.30
CA ILE A 302 -12.73 11.30 3.01
C ILE A 302 -12.50 11.38 4.52
N MET A 303 -11.36 10.94 5.00
CA MET A 303 -11.02 10.95 6.42
C MET A 303 -10.85 12.37 6.97
N ALA A 304 -10.19 13.27 6.24
CA ALA A 304 -9.97 14.65 6.67
C ALA A 304 -11.25 15.48 6.71
N LEU A 305 -12.11 15.36 5.68
CA LEU A 305 -13.30 16.18 5.53
C LEU A 305 -14.52 15.58 6.25
N ASN A 306 -14.73 14.26 6.19
CA ASN A 306 -15.95 13.59 6.64
C ASN A 306 -15.77 12.79 7.94
N ASN A 307 -14.58 12.81 8.56
CA ASN A 307 -14.23 12.05 9.76
C ASN A 307 -14.41 10.52 9.69
N ALA A 308 -14.75 9.94 8.53
CA ALA A 308 -14.95 8.50 8.32
C ALA A 308 -15.50 7.80 9.59
N PRO A 309 -16.78 8.01 9.94
CA PRO A 309 -17.38 7.44 11.15
C PRO A 309 -17.36 5.90 11.10
N GLY A 310 -17.21 5.27 12.27
CA GLY A 310 -17.10 3.81 12.37
C GLY A 310 -15.68 3.24 12.23
N LEU A 311 -14.67 4.08 11.93
CA LEU A 311 -13.28 3.67 11.82
C LEU A 311 -12.42 4.05 13.04
N GLU A 312 -13.05 4.36 14.18
CA GLU A 312 -12.36 4.73 15.41
C GLU A 312 -11.40 3.62 15.92
N GLN A 313 -11.71 2.37 15.60
CA GLN A 313 -10.87 1.21 15.96
C GLN A 313 -9.57 1.09 15.16
N VAL A 314 -9.47 1.77 14.01
CA VAL A 314 -8.31 1.72 13.11
C VAL A 314 -7.73 3.11 12.81
N THR A 315 -8.13 4.11 13.60
CA THR A 315 -7.62 5.49 13.52
C THR A 315 -7.22 6.01 14.88
N THR A 316 -6.15 6.80 14.92
CA THR A 316 -5.80 7.63 16.08
C THR A 316 -6.15 9.07 15.76
N ARG A 317 -6.92 9.74 16.63
CA ARG A 317 -7.31 11.13 16.49
C ARG A 317 -6.73 11.96 17.61
N ILE A 318 -6.10 13.07 17.25
CA ILE A 318 -5.52 14.01 18.19
C ILE A 318 -6.11 15.39 17.83
N GLY A 319 -6.72 16.03 18.84
CA GLY A 319 -7.11 17.45 18.74
C GLY A 319 -5.88 18.35 18.90
N ALA A 320 -5.99 19.62 18.52
CA ALA A 320 -5.00 20.61 18.87
C ALA A 320 -5.00 20.80 20.40
N ASN A 321 -3.85 20.71 21.03
CA ASN A 321 -3.60 21.23 22.37
C ASN A 321 -3.49 22.75 22.32
#